data_521bd3534f539f7323db1219ea0537bd
#
_entry.id   521bd3534f539f7323db1219ea0537bd
#
_cell.length_a   1.000
_cell.length_b   1.000
_cell.length_c   1.000
_cell.angle_alpha   90.00
_cell.angle_beta   90.00
_cell.angle_gamma   90.00
#
_symmetry.space_group_name_H-M   'P 1'
#
loop_
_entity.id
_entity.type
_entity.pdbx_description
1 polymer ?
#
loop_
_entity_poly.entity_id
_entity_poly.type
_entity_poly.pdbx_seq_one_letter_code
_entity_poly.pdbx_strand_id
1 'polypeptide(L)'
;MILLWLVLVSLFSSAEEQTENSFELVDGDRVLFLGGSFFERALDYGHLEMALTLRFSDQDIIFRNIGWDGDTVFGHSRTGGRRRAVFGDAEEGFQRMAKHVRSLEPSVIFLSYGTNESFGGIGEVPRFKKGLHRLIEMLGDSGKVRFVFLSPLPVSPNFIPDPSYYKERHSTLMAYTEALRSVAAQMEYPFVDLIRPLANAEFTTNGLYANSLGYRLIASQVAQQLKLPSPRIESTSSKAEILRAFIIKKNSLYFHRWRPRNDAFVYGERKDEQKIAQTEPAKFESFIVKQETHIREFLKSIAPKTP
;
A
#
# COMPACT_ATOMS: atom_id res chain seq x y z
N MET A 1 -60.45 16.36 -46.14
CA MET A 1 -59.82 17.22 -45.08
C MET A 1 -59.42 16.26 -43.95
N ILE A 2 -58.19 15.79 -44.01
CA ILE A 2 -57.66 14.81 -43.04
C ILE A 2 -56.63 15.57 -42.20
N LEU A 3 -56.92 15.72 -40.88
CA LEU A 3 -56.02 16.34 -39.91
C LEU A 3 -54.97 15.31 -39.47
N LEU A 4 -53.72 15.62 -39.74
CA LEU A 4 -52.56 14.85 -39.29
C LEU A 4 -52.18 15.34 -37.90
N TRP A 5 -52.29 14.47 -36.88
CA TRP A 5 -51.75 14.73 -35.55
C TRP A 5 -50.28 14.30 -35.50
N LEU A 6 -49.37 15.25 -35.38
CA LEU A 6 -47.95 15.02 -35.09
C LEU A 6 -47.82 14.84 -33.58
N VAL A 7 -47.49 13.61 -33.16
CA VAL A 7 -47.07 13.31 -31.77
C VAL A 7 -45.59 13.55 -31.69
N LEU A 8 -45.17 14.61 -31.04
CA LEU A 8 -43.78 14.88 -30.66
C LEU A 8 -43.47 14.00 -29.44
N VAL A 9 -42.72 12.89 -29.65
CA VAL A 9 -42.10 12.11 -28.56
C VAL A 9 -40.78 12.78 -28.21
N SER A 10 -40.77 13.55 -27.15
CA SER A 10 -39.55 14.06 -26.54
C SER A 10 -38.86 12.93 -25.80
N LEU A 11 -37.83 12.36 -26.40
CA LEU A 11 -36.86 11.50 -25.76
C LEU A 11 -36.02 12.34 -24.78
N PHE A 12 -36.43 12.41 -23.52
CA PHE A 12 -35.55 12.78 -22.44
C PHE A 12 -34.59 11.63 -22.25
N SER A 13 -33.41 11.73 -22.87
CA SER A 13 -32.24 10.97 -22.49
C SER A 13 -31.76 11.56 -21.16
N SER A 14 -32.18 10.93 -20.06
CA SER A 14 -31.50 11.12 -18.79
C SER A 14 -30.13 10.45 -18.92
N ALA A 15 -29.12 11.23 -19.27
CA ALA A 15 -27.76 10.86 -18.99
C ALA A 15 -27.68 10.75 -17.45
N GLU A 16 -27.77 9.53 -16.93
CA GLU A 16 -27.24 9.24 -15.60
C GLU A 16 -25.76 9.63 -15.65
N GLU A 17 -25.45 10.79 -15.08
CA GLU A 17 -24.11 11.11 -14.63
C GLU A 17 -23.72 9.96 -13.68
N GLN A 18 -23.00 8.97 -14.20
CA GLN A 18 -22.25 8.07 -13.36
C GLN A 18 -21.29 8.97 -12.56
N THR A 19 -21.67 9.26 -11.34
CA THR A 19 -20.75 9.81 -10.36
C THR A 19 -19.62 8.78 -10.24
N GLU A 20 -18.55 9.02 -11.00
CA GLU A 20 -17.32 8.21 -10.90
C GLU A 20 -16.88 8.29 -9.44
N ASN A 21 -17.14 7.22 -8.69
CA ASN A 21 -16.84 7.14 -7.27
C ASN A 21 -15.34 7.41 -7.06
N SER A 22 -15.02 8.62 -6.60
CA SER A 22 -13.69 8.94 -6.11
C SER A 22 -13.43 8.12 -4.85
N PHE A 23 -12.22 7.60 -4.71
CA PHE A 23 -11.81 6.93 -3.48
C PHE A 23 -11.71 7.95 -2.33
N GLU A 24 -12.32 7.65 -1.20
CA GLU A 24 -12.36 8.54 -0.05
C GLU A 24 -11.93 7.79 1.22
N LEU A 25 -11.16 8.48 2.07
CA LEU A 25 -10.90 8.07 3.45
C LEU A 25 -11.81 8.89 4.36
N VAL A 26 -12.40 8.21 5.34
CA VAL A 26 -13.35 8.81 6.28
C VAL A 26 -12.78 8.84 7.70
N ASP A 27 -13.39 9.63 8.55
CA ASP A 27 -13.01 9.73 9.96
C ASP A 27 -13.06 8.37 10.66
N GLY A 28 -12.03 8.06 11.43
CA GLY A 28 -11.88 6.76 12.08
C GLY A 28 -11.28 5.65 11.23
N ASP A 29 -10.96 5.90 9.95
CA ASP A 29 -10.32 4.88 9.10
C ASP A 29 -8.97 4.40 9.67
N ARG A 30 -8.75 3.10 9.56
CA ARG A 30 -7.51 2.43 9.88
C ARG A 30 -6.89 1.90 8.59
N VAL A 31 -5.96 2.67 8.05
CA VAL A 31 -5.31 2.39 6.76
C VAL A 31 -4.09 1.51 6.97
N LEU A 32 -4.06 0.37 6.29
CA LEU A 32 -2.95 -0.56 6.32
C LEU A 32 -2.24 -0.61 4.97
N PHE A 33 -0.92 -0.44 4.97
CA PHE A 33 -0.07 -0.74 3.83
C PHE A 33 0.47 -2.17 3.96
N LEU A 34 0.05 -3.06 3.05
CA LEU A 34 0.38 -4.48 3.05
C LEU A 34 1.02 -4.88 1.72
N GLY A 35 2.21 -5.46 1.78
CA GLY A 35 2.95 -5.90 0.59
C GLY A 35 4.40 -6.26 0.88
N GLY A 36 5.17 -6.33 -0.20
CA GLY A 36 6.59 -6.65 -0.16
C GLY A 36 7.49 -5.42 0.03
N SER A 37 8.65 -5.44 -0.63
CA SER A 37 9.72 -4.44 -0.56
C SER A 37 9.23 -3.01 -0.84
N PHE A 38 8.21 -2.86 -1.69
CA PHE A 38 7.63 -1.56 -2.02
C PHE A 38 7.15 -0.82 -0.76
N PHE A 39 6.31 -1.45 0.05
CA PHE A 39 5.82 -0.81 1.27
C PHE A 39 6.85 -0.79 2.39
N GLU A 40 7.70 -1.81 2.54
CA GLU A 40 8.75 -1.74 3.56
C GLU A 40 9.64 -0.52 3.36
N ARG A 41 10.09 -0.29 2.12
CA ARG A 41 10.95 0.86 1.82
C ARG A 41 10.23 2.20 1.89
N ALA A 42 8.92 2.23 1.67
CA ALA A 42 8.11 3.44 1.84
C ALA A 42 8.18 4.01 3.27
N LEU A 43 8.51 3.18 4.28
CA LEU A 43 8.72 3.61 5.67
C LEU A 43 9.79 4.68 5.81
N ASP A 44 10.88 4.56 5.02
CA ASP A 44 12.03 5.46 5.09
C ASP A 44 11.76 6.81 4.41
N TYR A 45 10.76 6.86 3.52
CA TYR A 45 10.50 8.05 2.71
C TYR A 45 9.24 8.81 3.13
N GLY A 46 8.22 8.15 3.63
CA GLY A 46 6.99 8.76 4.18
C GLY A 46 6.10 9.51 3.18
N HIS A 47 6.45 9.58 1.88
CA HIS A 47 5.74 10.40 0.90
C HIS A 47 4.31 9.95 0.64
N LEU A 48 4.06 8.63 0.57
CA LEU A 48 2.72 8.10 0.30
C LEU A 48 1.76 8.41 1.45
N GLU A 49 2.17 8.13 2.69
CA GLU A 49 1.36 8.45 3.87
C GLU A 49 1.15 9.95 4.01
N MET A 50 2.20 10.76 3.80
CA MET A 50 2.08 12.23 3.81
C MET A 50 1.05 12.72 2.79
N ALA A 51 1.07 12.17 1.57
CA ALA A 51 0.15 12.58 0.52
C ALA A 51 -1.32 12.30 0.88
N LEU A 52 -1.59 11.18 1.53
CA LEU A 52 -2.93 10.86 2.06
C LEU A 52 -3.29 11.76 3.24
N THR A 53 -2.40 11.89 4.22
CA THR A 53 -2.59 12.71 5.41
C THR A 53 -2.91 14.17 5.09
N LEU A 54 -2.23 14.76 4.10
CA LEU A 54 -2.49 16.15 3.69
C LEU A 54 -3.85 16.35 2.99
N ARG A 55 -4.37 15.32 2.35
CA ARG A 55 -5.64 15.36 1.63
C ARG A 55 -6.85 15.12 2.52
N PHE A 56 -6.64 14.33 3.56
CA PHE A 56 -7.67 13.98 4.55
C PHE A 56 -7.32 14.52 5.94
N SER A 57 -6.74 15.72 5.98
CA SER A 57 -6.20 16.32 7.21
C SER A 57 -7.24 16.68 8.28
N ASP A 58 -8.54 16.66 7.94
CA ASP A 58 -9.65 16.85 8.87
C ASP A 58 -10.14 15.55 9.51
N GLN A 59 -9.70 14.44 8.99
CA GLN A 59 -10.11 13.10 9.42
C GLN A 59 -9.11 12.55 10.44
N ASP A 60 -9.57 11.87 11.47
CA ASP A 60 -8.70 11.12 12.39
C ASP A 60 -8.43 9.73 11.80
N ILE A 61 -7.37 9.63 11.01
CA ILE A 61 -6.98 8.41 10.31
C ILE A 61 -5.71 7.83 10.92
N ILE A 62 -5.74 6.53 11.18
CA ILE A 62 -4.58 5.78 11.66
C ILE A 62 -3.92 5.06 10.49
N PHE A 63 -2.63 5.31 10.27
CA PHE A 63 -1.83 4.62 9.25
C PHE A 63 -0.88 3.61 9.89
N ARG A 64 -0.85 2.39 9.36
CA ARG A 64 0.10 1.34 9.71
C ARG A 64 0.73 0.76 8.45
N ASN A 65 2.01 0.50 8.50
CA ASN A 65 2.73 -0.14 7.40
C ASN A 65 3.38 -1.41 7.90
N ILE A 66 2.97 -2.54 7.33
CA ILE A 66 3.50 -3.86 7.60
C ILE A 66 4.10 -4.51 6.35
N GLY A 67 4.58 -3.71 5.41
CA GLY A 67 5.39 -4.18 4.30
C GLY A 67 6.58 -4.99 4.79
N TRP A 68 6.94 -6.06 4.07
CA TRP A 68 8.06 -6.91 4.40
C TRP A 68 8.85 -7.28 3.15
N ASP A 69 10.12 -6.95 3.16
CA ASP A 69 11.01 -7.20 2.03
C ASP A 69 11.00 -8.67 1.61
N GLY A 70 10.88 -8.93 0.32
CA GLY A 70 10.75 -10.28 -0.22
C GLY A 70 9.39 -10.97 -0.03
N ASP A 71 8.41 -10.32 0.64
CA ASP A 71 7.10 -10.96 0.89
C ASP A 71 6.26 -11.13 -0.37
N THR A 72 5.35 -12.09 -0.31
CA THR A 72 4.43 -12.46 -1.39
C THR A 72 3.00 -12.59 -0.85
N VAL A 73 2.03 -12.77 -1.72
CA VAL A 73 0.63 -13.06 -1.35
C VAL A 73 0.48 -14.33 -0.51
N PHE A 74 1.53 -15.14 -0.42
CA PHE A 74 1.59 -16.36 0.38
C PHE A 74 2.25 -16.16 1.76
N GLY A 75 2.75 -14.96 2.08
CA GLY A 75 3.41 -14.67 3.34
C GLY A 75 4.81 -15.29 3.48
N HIS A 76 5.55 -15.48 2.38
CA HIS A 76 6.83 -16.19 2.37
C HIS A 76 7.88 -15.57 3.31
N SER A 77 7.95 -14.24 3.43
CA SER A 77 8.89 -13.57 4.33
C SER A 77 8.46 -13.61 5.80
N ARG A 78 7.25 -14.05 6.09
CA ARG A 78 6.67 -14.04 7.44
C ARG A 78 6.77 -15.39 8.14
N THR A 79 7.44 -16.35 7.52
CA THR A 79 7.76 -17.63 8.14
C THR A 79 8.74 -17.43 9.28
N GLY A 80 8.57 -18.13 10.38
CA GLY A 80 9.42 -18.02 11.56
C GLY A 80 9.80 -19.36 12.15
N GLY A 81 10.61 -19.34 13.21
CA GLY A 81 11.05 -20.51 13.93
C GLY A 81 12.38 -21.06 13.45
N ARG A 82 12.69 -22.31 13.83
CA ARG A 82 14.01 -22.95 13.65
C ARG A 82 14.50 -23.03 12.20
N ARG A 83 13.60 -22.89 11.25
CA ARG A 83 13.89 -23.02 9.81
C ARG A 83 13.80 -21.70 9.05
N ARG A 84 13.82 -20.59 9.75
CA ARG A 84 13.71 -19.26 9.14
C ARG A 84 14.70 -19.00 8.01
N ALA A 85 15.91 -19.55 8.14
CA ALA A 85 16.94 -19.46 7.09
C ALA A 85 16.71 -20.42 5.92
N VAL A 86 15.74 -21.33 5.99
CA VAL A 86 15.51 -22.39 5.01
C VAL A 86 14.05 -22.37 4.53
N PHE A 87 13.50 -21.19 4.30
CA PHE A 87 12.15 -21.06 3.76
C PHE A 87 11.14 -21.95 4.52
N GLY A 88 10.68 -21.47 5.66
CA GLY A 88 9.68 -22.16 6.45
C GLY A 88 8.38 -22.44 5.67
N ASP A 89 7.46 -23.15 6.29
CA ASP A 89 6.16 -23.42 5.68
C ASP A 89 5.46 -22.11 5.28
N ALA A 90 5.15 -21.98 3.99
CA ALA A 90 4.45 -20.82 3.45
C ALA A 90 3.08 -20.62 4.13
N GLU A 91 2.43 -21.69 4.55
CA GLU A 91 1.18 -21.63 5.28
C GLU A 91 1.33 -20.96 6.66
N GLU A 92 2.40 -21.26 7.37
CA GLU A 92 2.71 -20.59 8.64
C GLU A 92 2.86 -19.06 8.45
N GLY A 93 3.59 -18.64 7.42
CA GLY A 93 3.77 -17.23 7.09
C GLY A 93 2.48 -16.53 6.74
N PHE A 94 1.63 -17.20 5.94
CA PHE A 94 0.30 -16.69 5.58
C PHE A 94 -0.61 -16.51 6.80
N GLN A 95 -0.69 -17.51 7.68
CA GLN A 95 -1.50 -17.42 8.90
C GLN A 95 -0.98 -16.35 9.86
N ARG A 96 0.32 -16.19 9.96
CA ARG A 96 0.94 -15.11 10.76
C ARG A 96 0.58 -13.73 10.20
N MET A 97 0.65 -13.56 8.87
CA MET A 97 0.21 -12.33 8.21
C MET A 97 -1.26 -12.04 8.49
N ALA A 98 -2.14 -13.00 8.27
CA ALA A 98 -3.57 -12.85 8.48
C ALA A 98 -3.91 -12.52 9.95
N LYS A 99 -3.25 -13.18 10.91
CA LYS A 99 -3.41 -12.88 12.34
C LYS A 99 -2.97 -11.46 12.67
N HIS A 100 -1.83 -11.02 12.13
CA HIS A 100 -1.32 -9.68 12.37
C HIS A 100 -2.26 -8.63 11.77
N VAL A 101 -2.68 -8.79 10.51
CA VAL A 101 -3.63 -7.87 9.86
C VAL A 101 -4.92 -7.75 10.68
N ARG A 102 -5.52 -8.87 11.06
CA ARG A 102 -6.74 -8.86 11.89
C ARG A 102 -6.55 -8.13 13.24
N SER A 103 -5.38 -8.26 13.87
CA SER A 103 -5.10 -7.55 15.13
C SER A 103 -4.96 -6.03 14.98
N LEU A 104 -4.81 -5.53 13.76
CA LEU A 104 -4.76 -4.11 13.46
C LEU A 104 -6.13 -3.53 13.10
N GLU A 105 -7.13 -4.39 12.89
CA GLU A 105 -8.51 -4.01 12.58
C GLU A 105 -8.61 -2.97 11.45
N PRO A 106 -7.98 -3.21 10.26
CA PRO A 106 -7.99 -2.23 9.21
C PRO A 106 -9.39 -2.08 8.60
N SER A 107 -9.77 -0.85 8.27
CA SER A 107 -10.94 -0.54 7.43
C SER A 107 -10.56 -0.38 5.95
N VAL A 108 -9.28 -0.07 5.69
CA VAL A 108 -8.72 0.10 4.34
C VAL A 108 -7.37 -0.60 4.25
N ILE A 109 -7.15 -1.39 3.19
CA ILE A 109 -5.86 -2.02 2.90
C ILE A 109 -5.37 -1.56 1.52
N PHE A 110 -4.24 -0.85 1.48
CA PHE A 110 -3.47 -0.67 0.26
C PHE A 110 -2.58 -1.88 0.06
N LEU A 111 -2.77 -2.58 -1.05
CA LEU A 111 -2.12 -3.85 -1.35
C LEU A 111 -1.15 -3.71 -2.52
N SER A 112 0.12 -4.10 -2.34
CA SER A 112 1.12 -4.12 -3.41
C SER A 112 1.94 -5.41 -3.38
N TYR A 113 1.58 -6.32 -4.27
CA TYR A 113 2.24 -7.60 -4.53
C TYR A 113 2.47 -7.80 -6.03
N GLY A 114 3.11 -8.88 -6.43
CA GLY A 114 3.38 -9.23 -7.81
C GLY A 114 4.85 -9.02 -8.22
N THR A 115 5.59 -8.13 -7.56
CA THR A 115 7.02 -7.92 -7.85
C THR A 115 7.85 -9.17 -7.53
N ASN A 116 7.71 -9.72 -6.33
CA ASN A 116 8.48 -10.88 -5.90
C ASN A 116 7.99 -12.15 -6.60
N GLU A 117 6.69 -12.31 -6.73
CA GLU A 117 6.09 -13.45 -7.43
C GLU A 117 6.53 -13.50 -8.91
N SER A 118 6.74 -12.36 -9.54
CA SER A 118 7.14 -12.28 -10.95
C SER A 118 8.51 -12.90 -11.24
N PHE A 119 9.35 -13.13 -10.23
CA PHE A 119 10.58 -13.89 -10.38
C PHE A 119 10.34 -15.38 -10.63
N GLY A 120 9.16 -15.90 -10.33
CA GLY A 120 8.73 -17.25 -10.74
C GLY A 120 8.38 -17.39 -12.22
N GLY A 121 8.38 -16.29 -12.98
CA GLY A 121 8.04 -16.25 -14.40
C GLY A 121 6.54 -16.19 -14.68
N ILE A 122 6.21 -16.05 -15.96
CA ILE A 122 4.81 -15.86 -16.42
C ILE A 122 3.91 -17.08 -16.15
N GLY A 123 4.49 -18.29 -16.08
CA GLY A 123 3.76 -19.52 -15.78
C GLY A 123 3.12 -19.57 -14.40
N GLU A 124 3.63 -18.77 -13.45
CA GLU A 124 3.12 -18.70 -12.07
C GLU A 124 1.98 -17.69 -11.89
N VAL A 125 1.58 -16.95 -12.92
CA VAL A 125 0.46 -15.98 -12.85
C VAL A 125 -0.84 -16.61 -12.37
N PRO A 126 -1.26 -17.82 -12.81
CA PRO A 126 -2.47 -18.44 -12.29
C PRO A 126 -2.40 -18.75 -10.78
N ARG A 127 -1.24 -19.19 -10.30
CA ARG A 127 -1.00 -19.41 -8.88
C ARG A 127 -1.06 -18.11 -8.08
N PHE A 128 -0.45 -17.05 -8.60
CA PHE A 128 -0.51 -15.71 -8.01
C PHE A 128 -1.96 -15.23 -7.88
N LYS A 129 -2.78 -15.32 -8.92
CA LYS A 129 -4.22 -14.96 -8.87
C LYS A 129 -4.98 -15.72 -7.79
N LYS A 130 -4.76 -17.04 -7.68
CA LYS A 130 -5.38 -17.85 -6.60
C LYS A 130 -4.92 -17.38 -5.21
N GLY A 131 -3.63 -17.09 -5.05
CA GLY A 131 -3.09 -16.54 -3.80
C GLY A 131 -3.69 -15.19 -3.44
N LEU A 132 -3.88 -14.32 -4.43
CA LEU A 132 -4.48 -13.01 -4.26
C LEU A 132 -5.95 -13.10 -3.83
N HIS A 133 -6.76 -13.95 -4.49
CA HIS A 133 -8.15 -14.20 -4.08
C HIS A 133 -8.22 -14.72 -2.63
N ARG A 134 -7.39 -15.71 -2.31
CA ARG A 134 -7.30 -16.25 -0.94
C ARG A 134 -6.96 -15.17 0.09
N LEU A 135 -5.99 -14.30 -0.24
CA LEU A 135 -5.59 -13.20 0.63
C LEU A 135 -6.75 -12.23 0.88
N ILE A 136 -7.43 -11.81 -0.16
CA ILE A 136 -8.57 -10.89 -0.08
C ILE A 136 -9.71 -11.52 0.74
N GLU A 137 -10.06 -12.78 0.47
CA GLU A 137 -11.08 -13.51 1.22
C GLU A 137 -10.74 -13.60 2.71
N MET A 138 -9.47 -13.90 3.04
CA MET A 138 -9.00 -14.03 4.42
C MET A 138 -8.98 -12.69 5.17
N LEU A 139 -8.73 -11.58 4.49
CA LEU A 139 -8.56 -10.26 5.10
C LEU A 139 -9.79 -9.36 4.97
N GLY A 140 -10.72 -9.68 4.06
CA GLY A 140 -11.85 -8.81 3.71
C GLY A 140 -12.94 -8.68 4.79
N ASP A 141 -12.89 -9.46 5.86
CA ASP A 141 -13.87 -9.45 6.96
C ASP A 141 -15.33 -9.32 6.45
N SER A 142 -15.70 -10.23 5.54
CA SER A 142 -17.06 -10.27 4.95
C SER A 142 -17.48 -8.94 4.28
N GLY A 143 -16.54 -8.25 3.65
CA GLY A 143 -16.81 -7.03 2.88
C GLY A 143 -16.68 -5.72 3.66
N LYS A 144 -16.24 -5.76 4.93
CA LYS A 144 -16.04 -4.55 5.72
C LYS A 144 -14.74 -3.82 5.39
N VAL A 145 -13.74 -4.54 4.85
CA VAL A 145 -12.45 -3.96 4.48
C VAL A 145 -12.46 -3.52 3.04
N ARG A 146 -12.12 -2.26 2.80
CA ARG A 146 -11.94 -1.69 1.44
C ARG A 146 -10.50 -1.91 0.99
N PHE A 147 -10.30 -2.43 -0.21
CA PHE A 147 -8.98 -2.64 -0.78
C PHE A 147 -8.67 -1.59 -1.84
N VAL A 148 -7.41 -1.20 -1.93
CA VAL A 148 -6.80 -0.43 -3.02
C VAL A 148 -5.60 -1.20 -3.53
N PHE A 149 -5.60 -1.57 -4.80
CA PHE A 149 -4.52 -2.34 -5.40
C PHE A 149 -3.51 -1.42 -6.09
N LEU A 150 -2.24 -1.62 -5.80
CA LEU A 150 -1.14 -0.94 -6.49
C LEU A 150 -0.35 -1.97 -7.30
N SER A 151 -0.11 -1.67 -8.58
CA SER A 151 0.72 -2.53 -9.43
C SER A 151 2.17 -2.60 -8.92
N PRO A 152 2.96 -3.59 -9.36
CA PRO A 152 4.40 -3.52 -9.29
C PRO A 152 4.96 -2.21 -9.88
N LEU A 153 6.20 -1.87 -9.52
CA LEU A 153 6.96 -0.81 -10.19
C LEU A 153 7.62 -1.33 -11.47
N PRO A 154 7.84 -0.48 -12.47
CA PRO A 154 8.59 -0.88 -13.64
C PRO A 154 10.05 -1.16 -13.27
N VAL A 155 10.72 -2.00 -14.04
CA VAL A 155 12.17 -2.12 -14.01
C VAL A 155 12.81 -1.03 -14.87
N SER A 156 13.94 -0.48 -14.45
CA SER A 156 14.65 0.52 -15.22
C SER A 156 15.64 -0.15 -16.21
N PRO A 157 15.54 0.16 -17.51
CA PRO A 157 16.46 -0.41 -18.50
C PRO A 157 17.92 0.00 -18.26
N ASN A 158 18.16 1.14 -17.62
CA ASN A 158 19.51 1.66 -17.34
C ASN A 158 20.30 0.78 -16.37
N PHE A 159 19.61 -0.09 -15.60
CA PHE A 159 20.24 -1.00 -14.62
C PHE A 159 20.22 -2.47 -15.07
N ILE A 160 19.68 -2.76 -16.24
CA ILE A 160 19.67 -4.11 -16.84
C ILE A 160 20.46 -4.07 -18.14
N PRO A 161 21.74 -4.50 -18.12
CA PRO A 161 22.61 -4.39 -19.31
C PRO A 161 22.15 -5.26 -20.47
N ASP A 162 21.51 -6.40 -20.20
CA ASP A 162 21.00 -7.31 -21.25
C ASP A 162 19.58 -6.90 -21.67
N PRO A 163 19.42 -6.43 -22.94
CA PRO A 163 18.11 -6.04 -23.46
C PRO A 163 17.09 -7.19 -23.51
N SER A 164 17.56 -8.43 -23.70
CA SER A 164 16.68 -9.62 -23.74
C SER A 164 16.10 -9.88 -22.37
N TYR A 165 16.94 -9.85 -21.33
CA TYR A 165 16.51 -10.00 -19.95
C TYR A 165 15.59 -8.85 -19.52
N TYR A 166 15.90 -7.61 -19.91
CA TYR A 166 15.01 -6.48 -19.64
C TYR A 166 13.62 -6.71 -20.25
N LYS A 167 13.56 -7.12 -21.51
CA LYS A 167 12.29 -7.38 -22.20
C LYS A 167 11.49 -8.50 -21.52
N GLU A 168 12.13 -9.58 -21.12
CA GLU A 168 11.51 -10.68 -20.40
C GLU A 168 10.97 -10.22 -19.04
N ARG A 169 11.78 -9.52 -18.24
CA ARG A 169 11.37 -8.98 -16.93
C ARG A 169 10.20 -8.01 -17.05
N HIS A 170 10.27 -7.09 -18.01
CA HIS A 170 9.19 -6.14 -18.25
C HIS A 170 7.90 -6.84 -18.65
N SER A 171 7.97 -7.78 -19.60
CA SER A 171 6.81 -8.58 -20.03
C SER A 171 6.18 -9.37 -18.88
N THR A 172 7.01 -9.99 -18.05
CA THR A 172 6.54 -10.73 -16.88
C THR A 172 5.85 -9.81 -15.87
N LEU A 173 6.45 -8.65 -15.53
CA LEU A 173 5.82 -7.67 -14.63
C LEU A 173 4.49 -7.15 -15.18
N MET A 174 4.38 -6.93 -16.48
CA MET A 174 3.12 -6.56 -17.13
C MET A 174 2.06 -7.64 -16.95
N ALA A 175 2.41 -8.92 -17.09
CA ALA A 175 1.46 -10.01 -16.89
C ALA A 175 0.93 -10.07 -15.44
N TYR A 176 1.78 -9.85 -14.44
CA TYR A 176 1.36 -9.75 -13.04
C TYR A 176 0.53 -8.49 -12.76
N THR A 177 0.85 -7.38 -13.41
CA THR A 177 0.06 -6.14 -13.34
C THR A 177 -1.36 -6.36 -13.88
N GLU A 178 -1.49 -7.02 -15.03
CA GLU A 178 -2.82 -7.32 -15.61
C GLU A 178 -3.59 -8.35 -14.77
N ALA A 179 -2.89 -9.30 -14.13
CA ALA A 179 -3.51 -10.21 -13.17
C ALA A 179 -4.10 -9.46 -11.97
N LEU A 180 -3.36 -8.52 -11.38
CA LEU A 180 -3.84 -7.65 -10.29
C LEU A 180 -5.03 -6.80 -10.76
N ARG A 181 -4.92 -6.15 -11.91
CA ARG A 181 -5.99 -5.34 -12.51
C ARG A 181 -7.27 -6.16 -12.71
N SER A 182 -7.12 -7.36 -13.26
CA SER A 182 -8.24 -8.28 -13.49
C SER A 182 -8.95 -8.67 -12.20
N VAL A 183 -8.21 -8.98 -11.13
CA VAL A 183 -8.78 -9.32 -9.82
C VAL A 183 -9.44 -8.11 -9.17
N ALA A 184 -8.80 -6.94 -9.23
CA ALA A 184 -9.37 -5.70 -8.70
C ALA A 184 -10.70 -5.36 -9.40
N ALA A 185 -10.75 -5.47 -10.74
CA ALA A 185 -11.97 -5.22 -11.52
C ALA A 185 -13.09 -6.22 -11.21
N GLN A 186 -12.78 -7.51 -11.04
CA GLN A 186 -13.75 -8.53 -10.66
C GLN A 186 -14.38 -8.29 -9.29
N MET A 187 -13.66 -7.64 -8.40
CA MET A 187 -14.08 -7.38 -7.02
C MET A 187 -14.49 -5.92 -6.80
N GLU A 188 -14.53 -5.12 -7.86
CA GLU A 188 -14.89 -3.70 -7.84
C GLU A 188 -14.01 -2.84 -6.91
N TYR A 189 -12.74 -3.23 -6.77
CA TYR A 189 -11.77 -2.46 -5.99
C TYR A 189 -10.95 -1.51 -6.86
N PRO A 190 -10.60 -0.31 -6.36
CA PRO A 190 -9.71 0.61 -7.03
C PRO A 190 -8.35 -0.02 -7.37
N PHE A 191 -7.84 0.27 -8.56
CA PHE A 191 -6.55 -0.18 -9.03
C PHE A 191 -5.70 1.02 -9.49
N VAL A 192 -4.48 1.11 -9.00
CA VAL A 192 -3.49 2.13 -9.36
C VAL A 192 -2.40 1.50 -10.21
N ASP A 193 -2.25 1.95 -11.44
CA ASP A 193 -1.17 1.54 -12.33
C ASP A 193 0.06 2.41 -12.05
N LEU A 194 1.12 1.81 -11.56
CA LEU A 194 2.39 2.48 -11.32
C LEU A 194 3.43 2.13 -12.40
N ILE A 195 3.19 1.05 -13.17
CA ILE A 195 4.19 0.57 -14.13
C ILE A 195 4.24 1.45 -15.39
N ARG A 196 3.09 1.83 -15.95
CA ARG A 196 3.02 2.63 -17.15
C ARG A 196 3.47 4.08 -16.93
N PRO A 197 2.95 4.80 -15.93
CA PRO A 197 3.33 6.20 -15.69
C PRO A 197 4.80 6.38 -15.32
N LEU A 198 5.43 5.37 -14.70
CA LEU A 198 6.81 5.46 -14.20
C LEU A 198 7.84 4.81 -15.15
N ALA A 199 7.41 4.21 -16.25
CA ALA A 199 8.29 3.45 -17.14
C ALA A 199 9.54 4.21 -17.63
N ASN A 200 9.43 5.52 -17.82
CA ASN A 200 10.50 6.39 -18.31
C ASN A 200 11.05 7.34 -17.22
N ALA A 201 10.70 7.15 -15.97
CA ALA A 201 11.11 8.05 -14.91
C ALA A 201 12.39 7.58 -14.20
N GLU A 202 13.25 8.53 -13.83
CA GLU A 202 14.40 8.28 -12.95
C GLU A 202 13.93 8.22 -11.49
N PHE A 203 13.38 7.09 -11.09
CA PHE A 203 12.78 6.93 -9.77
C PHE A 203 13.52 5.94 -8.87
N THR A 204 14.57 5.30 -9.35
CA THR A 204 15.21 4.16 -8.68
C THR A 204 16.70 4.40 -8.42
N THR A 205 17.23 3.73 -7.41
CA THR A 205 18.68 3.70 -7.12
C THR A 205 19.40 2.50 -7.72
N ASN A 206 18.66 1.42 -8.03
CA ASN A 206 19.27 0.14 -8.48
C ASN A 206 18.43 -0.57 -9.54
N GLY A 207 17.51 0.13 -10.18
CA GLY A 207 16.64 -0.43 -11.21
C GLY A 207 15.38 -1.12 -10.71
N LEU A 208 15.26 -1.39 -9.40
CA LEU A 208 14.15 -2.14 -8.79
C LEU A 208 13.42 -1.33 -7.72
N TYR A 209 14.15 -0.59 -6.89
CA TYR A 209 13.62 0.05 -5.71
C TYR A 209 13.52 1.55 -5.90
N ALA A 210 12.36 2.10 -5.61
CA ALA A 210 12.15 3.53 -5.68
C ALA A 210 13.04 4.28 -4.67
N ASN A 211 13.59 5.42 -5.11
CA ASN A 211 14.26 6.40 -4.26
C ASN A 211 13.26 7.44 -3.73
N SER A 212 13.72 8.49 -3.05
CA SER A 212 12.83 9.54 -2.52
C SER A 212 12.01 10.23 -3.60
N LEU A 213 12.62 10.54 -4.77
CA LEU A 213 11.89 11.09 -5.91
C LEU A 213 10.84 10.12 -6.42
N GLY A 214 11.19 8.83 -6.52
CA GLY A 214 10.29 7.77 -6.91
C GLY A 214 9.05 7.69 -6.01
N TYR A 215 9.21 7.69 -4.69
CA TYR A 215 8.08 7.66 -3.77
C TYR A 215 7.22 8.92 -3.83
N ARG A 216 7.79 10.08 -4.15
CA ARG A 216 7.03 11.29 -4.40
C ARG A 216 6.19 11.19 -5.67
N LEU A 217 6.77 10.66 -6.77
CA LEU A 217 6.04 10.40 -8.01
C LEU A 217 4.92 9.36 -7.82
N ILE A 218 5.21 8.27 -7.09
CA ILE A 218 4.22 7.24 -6.72
C ILE A 218 3.06 7.87 -5.96
N ALA A 219 3.33 8.69 -4.94
CA ALA A 219 2.30 9.37 -4.17
C ALA A 219 1.42 10.29 -5.03
N SER A 220 2.03 10.96 -6.04
CA SER A 220 1.29 11.76 -7.03
C SER A 220 0.40 10.88 -7.91
N GLN A 221 0.90 9.75 -8.40
CA GLN A 221 0.13 8.81 -9.22
C GLN A 221 -1.04 8.20 -8.45
N VAL A 222 -0.83 7.81 -7.19
CA VAL A 222 -1.89 7.31 -6.31
C VAL A 222 -2.98 8.37 -6.16
N ALA A 223 -2.59 9.61 -5.86
CA ALA A 223 -3.56 10.69 -5.68
C ALA A 223 -4.35 10.99 -6.96
N GLN A 224 -3.68 11.02 -8.11
CA GLN A 224 -4.31 11.30 -9.40
C GLN A 224 -5.28 10.19 -9.82
N GLN A 225 -4.84 8.92 -9.77
CA GLN A 225 -5.64 7.80 -10.29
C GLN A 225 -6.82 7.45 -9.37
N LEU A 226 -6.70 7.69 -8.06
CA LEU A 226 -7.79 7.56 -7.11
C LEU A 226 -8.70 8.80 -7.05
N LYS A 227 -8.39 9.84 -7.83
CA LYS A 227 -9.13 11.12 -7.84
C LYS A 227 -9.27 11.73 -6.43
N LEU A 228 -8.18 11.65 -5.64
CA LEU A 228 -8.18 12.17 -4.29
C LEU A 228 -8.36 13.69 -4.25
N PRO A 229 -8.94 14.26 -3.20
CA PRO A 229 -9.08 15.71 -3.06
C PRO A 229 -7.71 16.42 -3.08
N SER A 230 -7.73 17.71 -3.41
CA SER A 230 -6.51 18.52 -3.37
C SER A 230 -5.95 18.61 -1.94
N PRO A 231 -4.62 18.56 -1.76
CA PRO A 231 -4.04 18.71 -0.43
C PRO A 231 -4.21 20.15 0.07
N ARG A 232 -4.37 20.32 1.37
CA ARG A 232 -4.52 21.66 1.98
C ARG A 232 -3.27 22.53 1.86
N ILE A 233 -2.12 21.93 1.80
CA ILE A 233 -0.84 22.60 1.55
C ILE A 233 -0.07 21.84 0.49
N GLU A 234 0.77 22.57 -0.24
CA GLU A 234 1.65 21.98 -1.24
C GLU A 234 2.55 20.90 -0.63
N SER A 235 2.57 19.73 -1.24
CA SER A 235 3.35 18.57 -0.78
C SER A 235 4.87 18.80 -0.84
N THR A 236 5.32 19.84 -1.54
CA THR A 236 6.72 20.28 -1.63
C THR A 236 7.06 21.40 -0.66
N SER A 237 6.11 21.89 0.13
CA SER A 237 6.33 22.97 1.10
C SER A 237 7.20 22.51 2.28
N SER A 238 7.86 23.45 2.95
CA SER A 238 8.62 23.16 4.18
C SER A 238 7.74 22.57 5.29
N LYS A 239 6.47 22.98 5.36
CA LYS A 239 5.49 22.40 6.30
C LYS A 239 5.20 20.93 5.99
N ALA A 240 5.08 20.55 4.72
CA ALA A 240 4.90 19.17 4.32
C ALA A 240 6.13 18.30 4.68
N GLU A 241 7.33 18.85 4.53
CA GLU A 241 8.55 18.14 4.93
C GLU A 241 8.66 17.92 6.44
N ILE A 242 8.20 18.87 7.27
CA ILE A 242 8.10 18.69 8.73
C ILE A 242 7.10 17.55 9.05
N LEU A 243 5.92 17.56 8.42
CA LEU A 243 4.95 16.48 8.57
C LEU A 243 5.53 15.13 8.18
N ARG A 244 6.23 15.08 7.05
CA ARG A 244 6.89 13.87 6.55
C ARG A 244 7.92 13.33 7.56
N ALA A 245 8.71 14.20 8.18
CA ALA A 245 9.64 13.80 9.22
C ALA A 245 8.94 13.18 10.45
N PHE A 246 7.79 13.73 10.87
CA PHE A 246 6.97 13.13 11.94
C PHE A 246 6.42 11.75 11.55
N ILE A 247 5.96 11.61 10.31
CA ILE A 247 5.49 10.33 9.76
C ILE A 247 6.59 9.28 9.74
N ILE A 248 7.79 9.63 9.23
CA ILE A 248 8.95 8.72 9.21
C ILE A 248 9.29 8.29 10.65
N LYS A 249 9.30 9.22 11.60
CA LYS A 249 9.55 8.91 13.00
C LYS A 249 8.53 7.93 13.58
N LYS A 250 7.24 8.18 13.34
CA LYS A 250 6.15 7.27 13.75
C LYS A 250 6.34 5.88 13.11
N ASN A 251 6.63 5.82 11.82
CA ASN A 251 6.82 4.58 11.09
C ASN A 251 8.00 3.78 11.61
N SER A 252 9.12 4.43 11.93
CA SER A 252 10.26 3.78 12.57
C SER A 252 9.91 3.19 13.95
N LEU A 253 9.18 3.93 14.78
CA LEU A 253 8.71 3.44 16.08
C LEU A 253 7.79 2.22 15.92
N TYR A 254 6.85 2.30 14.98
CA TYR A 254 5.93 1.20 14.71
C TYR A 254 6.65 -0.03 14.15
N PHE A 255 7.65 0.15 13.27
CA PHE A 255 8.49 -0.94 12.79
C PHE A 255 9.13 -1.71 13.95
N HIS A 256 9.75 -1.01 14.89
CA HIS A 256 10.35 -1.65 16.06
C HIS A 256 9.32 -2.31 16.99
N ARG A 257 8.08 -1.84 17.00
CA ARG A 257 6.97 -2.43 17.76
C ARG A 257 6.58 -3.81 17.25
N TRP A 258 6.49 -4.00 15.93
CA TRP A 258 5.97 -5.25 15.36
C TRP A 258 7.05 -6.16 14.76
N ARG A 259 8.17 -5.61 14.33
CA ARG A 259 9.30 -6.34 13.73
C ARG A 259 10.65 -5.85 14.25
N PRO A 260 10.93 -6.07 15.55
CA PRO A 260 12.21 -5.65 16.13
C PRO A 260 13.36 -6.40 15.44
N ARG A 261 14.50 -5.71 15.28
CA ARG A 261 15.70 -6.30 14.64
C ARG A 261 16.29 -7.49 15.39
N ASN A 262 16.03 -7.57 16.70
CA ASN A 262 16.43 -8.68 17.58
C ASN A 262 15.31 -9.70 17.77
N ASP A 263 14.47 -9.93 16.75
CA ASP A 263 13.29 -10.77 16.82
C ASP A 263 13.59 -12.23 17.26
N ALA A 264 14.80 -12.74 17.00
CA ALA A 264 15.24 -14.05 17.49
C ALA A 264 15.19 -14.14 19.03
N PHE A 265 15.48 -13.06 19.75
CA PHE A 265 15.43 -12.97 21.20
C PHE A 265 14.04 -12.58 21.73
N VAL A 266 13.23 -11.93 20.92
CA VAL A 266 11.88 -11.49 21.29
C VAL A 266 10.84 -12.60 21.04
N TYR A 267 10.86 -13.18 19.86
CA TYR A 267 9.82 -14.11 19.37
C TYR A 267 10.39 -15.48 18.96
N GLY A 268 11.69 -15.57 18.72
CA GLY A 268 12.35 -16.73 18.15
C GLY A 268 12.87 -17.72 19.19
N GLU A 269 13.81 -18.56 18.75
CA GLU A 269 14.37 -19.68 19.53
C GLU A 269 15.23 -19.23 20.70
N ARG A 270 15.78 -18.02 20.64
CA ARG A 270 16.66 -17.44 21.64
C ARG A 270 15.92 -16.59 22.68
N LYS A 271 14.59 -16.65 22.73
CA LYS A 271 13.76 -15.85 23.63
C LYS A 271 14.08 -16.09 25.11
N ASP A 272 14.52 -17.28 25.46
CA ASP A 272 14.83 -17.62 26.85
C ASP A 272 16.18 -17.05 27.31
N GLU A 273 17.05 -16.64 26.37
CA GLU A 273 18.32 -15.99 26.68
C GLU A 273 18.17 -14.52 27.10
N GLN A 274 17.14 -13.85 26.59
CA GLN A 274 16.88 -12.41 26.85
C GLN A 274 15.39 -12.17 27.19
N LYS A 275 14.93 -12.72 28.28
CA LYS A 275 13.49 -12.68 28.68
C LYS A 275 12.91 -11.27 28.77
N ILE A 276 13.70 -10.28 29.17
CA ILE A 276 13.27 -8.88 29.24
C ILE A 276 12.97 -8.33 27.85
N ALA A 277 13.73 -8.73 26.82
CA ALA A 277 13.54 -8.29 25.46
C ALA A 277 12.13 -8.59 24.91
N GLN A 278 11.45 -9.61 25.42
CA GLN A 278 10.08 -9.97 25.00
C GLN A 278 9.05 -8.90 25.38
N THR A 279 9.34 -8.09 26.40
CA THR A 279 8.44 -7.01 26.85
C THR A 279 8.72 -5.68 26.17
N GLU A 280 9.90 -5.50 25.55
CA GLU A 280 10.35 -4.23 24.97
C GLU A 280 9.45 -3.73 23.82
N PRO A 281 9.04 -4.56 22.84
CA PRO A 281 8.25 -4.07 21.72
C PRO A 281 6.94 -3.40 22.14
N ALA A 282 6.28 -3.89 23.19
CA ALA A 282 5.03 -3.30 23.66
C ALA A 282 5.20 -1.86 24.18
N LYS A 283 6.37 -1.50 24.68
CA LYS A 283 6.67 -0.17 25.21
C LYS A 283 6.67 0.91 24.10
N PHE A 284 6.89 0.52 22.83
CA PHE A 284 6.85 1.46 21.72
C PHE A 284 5.44 2.04 21.47
N GLU A 285 4.38 1.38 21.94
CA GLU A 285 3.00 1.84 21.71
C GLU A 285 2.78 3.26 22.21
N SER A 286 3.24 3.58 23.42
CA SER A 286 3.09 4.92 24.00
C SER A 286 3.82 6.00 23.19
N PHE A 287 4.97 5.67 22.60
CA PHE A 287 5.72 6.59 21.73
C PHE A 287 5.05 6.78 20.37
N ILE A 288 4.42 5.73 19.82
CA ILE A 288 3.67 5.78 18.58
C ILE A 288 2.47 6.71 18.75
N VAL A 289 1.66 6.49 19.79
CA VAL A 289 0.49 7.33 20.11
C VAL A 289 0.90 8.80 20.32
N LYS A 290 2.00 9.05 21.04
CA LYS A 290 2.54 10.40 21.20
C LYS A 290 2.90 11.04 19.86
N GLN A 291 3.52 10.27 18.95
CA GLN A 291 3.90 10.77 17.64
C GLN A 291 2.67 11.05 16.75
N GLU A 292 1.64 10.23 16.83
CA GLU A 292 0.35 10.46 16.15
C GLU A 292 -0.34 11.73 16.68
N THR A 293 -0.28 11.96 17.98
CA THR A 293 -0.77 13.22 18.58
C THR A 293 -0.03 14.43 18.03
N HIS A 294 1.31 14.37 17.93
CA HIS A 294 2.10 15.45 17.31
C HIS A 294 1.72 15.70 15.86
N ILE A 295 1.46 14.64 15.07
CA ILE A 295 0.99 14.76 13.69
C ILE A 295 -0.35 15.50 13.65
N ARG A 296 -1.33 15.11 14.48
CA ARG A 296 -2.66 15.75 14.54
C ARG A 296 -2.57 17.22 14.97
N GLU A 297 -1.78 17.52 16.00
CA GLU A 297 -1.57 18.90 16.47
C GLU A 297 -0.91 19.76 15.39
N PHE A 298 0.07 19.23 14.69
CA PHE A 298 0.73 19.91 13.58
C PHE A 298 -0.26 20.21 12.45
N LEU A 299 -1.09 19.23 12.04
CA LEU A 299 -2.12 19.43 11.01
C LEU A 299 -3.09 20.55 11.39
N LYS A 300 -3.54 20.60 12.66
CA LYS A 300 -4.38 21.68 13.19
C LYS A 300 -3.68 23.04 13.11
N SER A 301 -2.38 23.09 13.39
CA SER A 301 -1.59 24.33 13.38
C SER A 301 -1.38 24.91 11.99
N ILE A 302 -1.39 24.07 10.95
CA ILE A 302 -1.19 24.50 9.56
C ILE A 302 -2.50 24.65 8.78
N ALA A 303 -3.64 24.27 9.39
CA ALA A 303 -4.94 24.50 8.79
C ALA A 303 -5.17 26.01 8.52
N PRO A 304 -5.77 26.39 7.39
CA PRO A 304 -6.16 27.77 7.17
C PRO A 304 -7.03 28.22 8.33
N LYS A 305 -6.71 29.37 8.93
CA LYS A 305 -7.63 29.98 9.90
C LYS A 305 -8.92 30.27 9.16
N THR A 306 -10.00 29.63 9.56
CA THR A 306 -11.34 29.97 9.06
C THR A 306 -11.56 31.45 9.35
N PRO A 307 -12.00 32.26 8.36
CA PRO A 307 -12.20 33.68 8.53
C PRO A 307 -13.27 33.98 9.56
#